data_5289e210521d76582df36ea3a02d0b8c
#
_entry.id   5289e210521d76582df36ea3a02d0b8c
#
_cell.length_a   1.000
_cell.length_b   1.000
_cell.length_c   1.000
_cell.angle_alpha   90.00
_cell.angle_beta   90.00
_cell.angle_gamma   90.00
#
_symmetry.space_group_name_H-M   'P 1'
#
loop_
_entity.id
_entity.type
_entity.pdbx_description
1 polymer ?
#
loop_
_entity_poly.entity_id
_entity_poly.type
_entity_poly.pdbx_seq_one_letter_code
_entity_poly.pdbx_strand_id
1 'polypeptide(L)'
;MARRFRGLSAFPITPADEAGRVDVEAFSALIERLDVAAVDSVGILGSTGIYMYLTREERRRAIEAAAAILKGRRILMAGVGALRTDEAVALARDAEAAGADALLLAPVSYTPLTQEEAYHHFAAVAGA
;
A
#
# COMPACT_ATOMS: atom_id res chain seq x y z
N MET A 1 -17.74 -4.69 -10.95
CA MET A 1 -18.37 -4.03 -9.81
C MET A 1 -17.30 -3.75 -8.76
N ALA A 2 -17.13 -2.50 -8.36
CA ALA A 2 -16.15 -2.15 -7.35
C ALA A 2 -16.43 -2.89 -6.04
N ARG A 3 -15.43 -3.54 -5.47
CA ARG A 3 -15.54 -4.16 -4.15
C ARG A 3 -15.73 -3.06 -3.11
N ARG A 4 -16.72 -3.21 -2.25
CA ARG A 4 -16.96 -2.25 -1.16
C ARG A 4 -16.17 -2.66 0.08
N PHE A 5 -15.45 -1.72 0.66
CA PHE A 5 -14.87 -1.88 1.99
C PHE A 5 -15.98 -2.06 3.02
N ARG A 6 -15.86 -3.12 3.83
CA ARG A 6 -16.73 -3.42 4.96
C ARG A 6 -16.00 -4.32 5.94
N GLY A 7 -16.49 -4.39 7.16
CA GLY A 7 -15.95 -5.28 8.17
C GLY A 7 -14.57 -4.86 8.67
N LEU A 8 -13.68 -5.82 8.83
CA LEU A 8 -12.36 -5.64 9.45
C LEU A 8 -11.26 -5.50 8.38
N SER A 9 -10.57 -4.37 8.43
CA SER A 9 -9.33 -4.17 7.67
C SER A 9 -8.12 -4.36 8.57
N ALA A 10 -7.21 -5.25 8.21
CA ALA A 10 -5.97 -5.46 8.95
C ALA A 10 -4.80 -4.74 8.29
N PHE A 11 -3.96 -4.10 9.11
CA PHE A 11 -2.78 -3.36 8.66
C PHE A 11 -1.52 -3.98 9.28
N PRO A 12 -0.87 -4.96 8.62
CA PRO A 12 0.32 -5.61 9.14
C PRO A 12 1.57 -4.72 9.00
N ILE A 13 2.59 -5.06 9.78
CA ILE A 13 3.94 -4.55 9.57
C ILE A 13 4.52 -5.11 8.27
N THR A 14 5.58 -4.49 7.76
CA THR A 14 6.39 -5.00 6.66
C THR A 14 7.76 -5.39 7.20
N PRO A 15 8.04 -6.67 7.49
CA PRO A 15 9.37 -7.09 7.92
C PRO A 15 10.42 -6.74 6.87
N ALA A 16 11.50 -6.12 7.32
CA ALA A 16 12.62 -5.72 6.48
C ALA A 16 13.91 -5.77 7.26
N ASP A 17 15.04 -5.91 6.56
CA ASP A 17 16.36 -5.87 7.16
C ASP A 17 16.83 -4.41 7.40
N GLU A 18 18.01 -4.27 7.99
CA GLU A 18 18.62 -2.96 8.29
C GLU A 18 18.90 -2.12 7.03
N ALA A 19 19.00 -2.75 5.86
CA ALA A 19 19.17 -2.07 4.58
C ALA A 19 17.83 -1.70 3.92
N GLY A 20 16.69 -1.98 4.58
CA GLY A 20 15.36 -1.71 4.05
C GLY A 20 14.90 -2.71 2.99
N ARG A 21 15.49 -3.89 2.92
CA ARG A 21 15.04 -4.96 2.03
C ARG A 21 13.96 -5.77 2.71
N VAL A 22 12.82 -5.88 2.04
CA VAL A 22 11.67 -6.63 2.56
C VAL A 22 12.01 -8.11 2.69
N ASP A 23 11.80 -8.66 3.88
CA ASP A 23 11.77 -10.10 4.12
C ASP A 23 10.46 -10.67 3.59
N VAL A 24 10.49 -11.10 2.34
CA VAL A 24 9.29 -11.58 1.63
C VAL A 24 8.72 -12.85 2.28
N GLU A 25 9.56 -13.72 2.83
CA GLU A 25 9.10 -14.94 3.50
C GLU A 25 8.33 -14.62 4.78
N ALA A 26 8.91 -13.80 5.65
CA ALA A 26 8.25 -13.36 6.89
C ALA A 26 6.98 -12.54 6.59
N PHE A 27 7.03 -11.65 5.61
CA PHE A 27 5.88 -10.86 5.18
C PHE A 27 4.75 -11.74 4.64
N SER A 28 5.07 -12.70 3.77
CA SER A 28 4.09 -13.64 3.21
C SER A 28 3.41 -14.45 4.32
N ALA A 29 4.15 -14.92 5.31
CA ALA A 29 3.58 -15.64 6.45
C ALA A 29 2.58 -14.79 7.25
N LEU A 30 2.83 -13.47 7.42
CA LEU A 30 1.88 -12.55 8.03
C LEU A 30 0.60 -12.41 7.20
N ILE A 31 0.72 -12.26 5.89
CA ILE A 31 -0.43 -12.15 4.98
C ILE A 31 -1.25 -13.44 4.98
N GLU A 32 -0.62 -14.61 4.96
CA GLU A 32 -1.30 -15.90 5.06
C GLU A 32 -2.11 -16.03 6.35
N ARG A 33 -1.56 -15.59 7.48
CA ARG A 33 -2.28 -15.59 8.76
C ARG A 33 -3.53 -14.72 8.71
N LEU A 34 -3.46 -13.56 8.05
CA LEU A 34 -4.61 -12.66 7.88
C LEU A 34 -5.67 -13.28 6.95
N ASP A 35 -5.25 -13.96 5.88
CA ASP A 35 -6.17 -14.66 4.98
C ASP A 35 -6.89 -15.82 5.70
N VAL A 36 -6.17 -16.61 6.48
CA VAL A 36 -6.74 -17.68 7.31
C VAL A 36 -7.69 -17.13 8.37
N ALA A 37 -7.35 -16.00 9.00
CA ALA A 37 -8.23 -15.31 9.96
C ALA A 37 -9.48 -14.69 9.33
N ALA A 38 -9.59 -14.74 8.00
CA ALA A 38 -10.73 -14.29 7.23
C ALA A 38 -11.07 -12.79 7.43
N VAL A 39 -10.05 -11.93 7.57
CA VAL A 39 -10.26 -10.47 7.56
C VAL A 39 -10.90 -10.05 6.23
N ASP A 40 -11.65 -8.96 6.23
CA ASP A 40 -12.36 -8.51 5.02
C ASP A 40 -11.44 -7.83 4.01
N SER A 41 -10.42 -7.14 4.49
CA SER A 41 -9.39 -6.49 3.65
C SER A 41 -8.04 -6.44 4.36
N VAL A 42 -6.99 -6.29 3.57
CA VAL A 42 -5.61 -6.13 4.06
C VAL A 42 -5.05 -4.83 3.49
N GLY A 43 -4.64 -3.93 4.38
CA GLY A 43 -3.97 -2.68 4.02
C GLY A 43 -2.47 -2.79 4.30
N ILE A 44 -1.66 -2.78 3.28
CA ILE A 44 -0.21 -2.84 3.40
C ILE A 44 0.43 -1.48 3.10
N LEU A 45 1.66 -1.28 3.53
CA LEU A 45 2.40 -0.05 3.26
C LEU A 45 1.69 1.21 3.79
N GLY A 46 0.98 1.08 4.90
CA GLY A 46 0.57 2.21 5.71
C GLY A 46 1.68 2.64 6.68
N SER A 47 1.36 3.46 7.66
CA SER A 47 2.33 3.88 8.69
C SER A 47 2.90 2.67 9.45
N THR A 48 2.05 1.73 9.85
CA THR A 48 2.46 0.47 10.47
C THR A 48 3.35 -0.37 9.53
N GLY A 49 3.07 -0.33 8.23
CA GLY A 49 3.84 -1.02 7.19
C GLY A 49 5.10 -0.30 6.74
N ILE A 50 5.52 0.75 7.44
CA ILE A 50 6.79 1.48 7.24
C ILE A 50 7.05 1.98 5.81
N TYR A 51 6.01 2.34 5.06
CA TYR A 51 6.14 2.69 3.64
C TYR A 51 7.16 3.80 3.36
N MET A 52 7.31 4.77 4.28
CA MET A 52 8.23 5.90 4.14
C MET A 52 9.72 5.48 4.11
N TYR A 53 10.03 4.30 4.64
CA TYR A 53 11.40 3.81 4.77
C TYR A 53 11.77 2.75 3.71
N LEU A 54 10.84 2.45 2.80
CA LEU A 54 11.04 1.47 1.74
C LEU A 54 11.20 2.15 0.39
N THR A 55 12.12 1.63 -0.42
CA THR A 55 12.29 2.07 -1.80
C THR A 55 11.05 1.70 -2.64
N ARG A 56 10.90 2.33 -3.79
CA ARG A 56 9.84 2.01 -4.76
C ARG A 56 9.83 0.52 -5.13
N GLU A 57 11.01 -0.05 -5.36
CA GLU A 57 11.17 -1.46 -5.69
C GLU A 57 10.71 -2.37 -4.54
N GLU A 58 11.11 -2.07 -3.31
CA GLU A 58 10.73 -2.85 -2.14
C GLU A 58 9.23 -2.76 -1.85
N ARG A 59 8.61 -1.60 -2.05
CA ARG A 59 7.15 -1.46 -1.97
C ARG A 59 6.46 -2.35 -3.01
N ARG A 60 6.94 -2.37 -4.24
CA ARG A 60 6.40 -3.22 -5.30
C ARG A 60 6.52 -4.70 -4.94
N ARG A 61 7.68 -5.15 -4.46
CA ARG A 61 7.89 -6.53 -4.01
C ARG A 61 6.91 -6.96 -2.92
N ALA A 62 6.63 -6.08 -1.95
CA ALA A 62 5.64 -6.34 -0.91
C ALA A 62 4.22 -6.50 -1.49
N ILE A 63 3.82 -5.64 -2.43
CA ILE A 63 2.51 -5.71 -3.06
C ILE A 63 2.37 -7.01 -3.86
N GLU A 64 3.36 -7.36 -4.68
CA GLU A 64 3.38 -8.60 -5.46
C GLU A 64 3.26 -9.85 -4.56
N ALA A 65 4.00 -9.88 -3.44
CA ALA A 65 3.92 -10.97 -2.48
C ALA A 65 2.53 -11.09 -1.84
N ALA A 66 1.94 -9.98 -1.40
CA ALA A 66 0.60 -9.98 -0.81
C ALA A 66 -0.48 -10.39 -1.84
N ALA A 67 -0.40 -9.87 -3.06
CA ALA A 67 -1.33 -10.21 -4.13
C ALA A 67 -1.27 -11.72 -4.48
N ALA A 68 -0.07 -12.30 -4.51
CA ALA A 68 0.13 -13.72 -4.77
C ALA A 68 -0.49 -14.62 -3.69
N ILE A 69 -0.45 -14.20 -2.43
CA ILE A 69 -1.08 -14.92 -1.30
C ILE A 69 -2.60 -14.78 -1.34
N LEU A 70 -3.10 -13.55 -1.44
CA LEU A 70 -4.53 -13.26 -1.33
C LEU A 70 -5.34 -13.72 -2.55
N LYS A 71 -4.73 -13.74 -3.73
CA LYS A 71 -5.34 -14.23 -4.98
C LYS A 71 -6.76 -13.70 -5.23
N GLY A 72 -6.99 -12.44 -4.91
CA GLY A 72 -8.28 -11.78 -5.04
C GLY A 72 -9.36 -12.22 -4.03
N ARG A 73 -9.05 -13.05 -3.04
CA ARG A 73 -10.01 -13.45 -1.99
C ARG A 73 -10.34 -12.32 -1.03
N ARG A 74 -9.37 -11.45 -0.76
CA ARG A 74 -9.50 -10.26 0.08
C ARG A 74 -9.18 -9.02 -0.72
N ILE A 75 -9.73 -7.89 -0.34
CA ILE A 75 -9.33 -6.60 -0.91
C ILE A 75 -7.91 -6.30 -0.43
N LEU A 76 -7.00 -6.08 -1.36
CA LEU A 76 -5.64 -5.62 -1.08
C LEU A 76 -5.56 -4.12 -1.33
N MET A 77 -5.33 -3.36 -0.25
CA MET A 77 -5.09 -1.92 -0.32
C MET A 77 -3.61 -1.64 -0.10
N ALA A 78 -3.00 -0.82 -0.94
CA ALA A 78 -1.59 -0.47 -0.86
C ALA A 78 -1.38 1.02 -0.61
N GLY A 79 -0.49 1.36 0.33
CA GLY A 79 -0.05 2.72 0.58
C GLY A 79 0.85 3.23 -0.55
N VAL A 80 0.51 4.41 -1.10
CA VAL A 80 1.24 5.02 -2.22
C VAL A 80 1.73 6.44 -1.90
N GLY A 81 1.76 6.80 -0.63
CA GLY A 81 2.19 8.13 -0.19
C GLY A 81 3.66 8.42 -0.51
N ALA A 82 3.92 9.63 -0.96
CA ALA A 82 5.24 10.20 -1.19
C ALA A 82 5.17 11.72 -1.07
N LEU A 83 6.33 12.37 -0.84
CA LEU A 83 6.42 13.83 -0.80
C LEU A 83 6.08 14.47 -2.15
N ARG A 84 6.60 13.90 -3.23
CA ARG A 84 6.39 14.41 -4.59
C ARG A 84 5.14 13.76 -5.19
N THR A 85 4.33 14.59 -5.83
CA THR A 85 3.10 14.12 -6.51
C THR A 85 3.40 13.16 -7.65
N ASP A 86 4.42 13.42 -8.46
CA ASP A 86 4.82 12.53 -9.56
C ASP A 86 5.30 11.16 -9.06
N GLU A 87 5.96 11.12 -7.91
CA GLU A 87 6.36 9.87 -7.26
C GLU A 87 5.14 9.09 -6.73
N ALA A 88 4.20 9.78 -6.09
CA ALA A 88 2.95 9.15 -5.64
C ALA A 88 2.13 8.58 -6.82
N VAL A 89 2.08 9.29 -7.95
CA VAL A 89 1.47 8.80 -9.21
C VAL A 89 2.18 7.54 -9.72
N ALA A 90 3.51 7.53 -9.71
CA ALA A 90 4.28 6.36 -10.14
C ALA A 90 4.04 5.15 -9.21
N LEU A 91 3.99 5.37 -7.90
CA LEU A 91 3.66 4.34 -6.92
C LEU A 91 2.23 3.80 -7.08
N ALA A 92 1.28 4.65 -7.43
CA ALA A 92 -0.10 4.23 -7.70
C ALA A 92 -0.18 3.28 -8.90
N ARG A 93 0.50 3.61 -10.00
CA ARG A 93 0.59 2.75 -11.18
C ARG A 93 1.31 1.43 -10.90
N ASP A 94 2.38 1.46 -10.13
CA ASP A 94 3.08 0.25 -9.70
C ASP A 94 2.18 -0.64 -8.84
N ALA A 95 1.41 -0.05 -7.93
CA ALA A 95 0.51 -0.79 -7.06
C ALA A 95 -0.62 -1.49 -7.84
N GLU A 96 -1.22 -0.80 -8.80
CA GLU A 96 -2.21 -1.38 -9.70
C GLU A 96 -1.61 -2.55 -10.50
N ALA A 97 -0.46 -2.32 -11.13
CA ALA A 97 0.24 -3.35 -11.92
C ALA A 97 0.68 -4.56 -11.08
N ALA A 98 0.99 -4.35 -9.80
CA ALA A 98 1.37 -5.40 -8.86
C ALA A 98 0.19 -6.16 -8.25
N GLY A 99 -1.04 -5.74 -8.50
CA GLY A 99 -2.26 -6.44 -8.09
C GLY A 99 -2.99 -5.88 -6.88
N ALA A 100 -2.76 -4.63 -6.50
CA ALA A 100 -3.57 -3.96 -5.50
C ALA A 100 -4.98 -3.66 -6.05
N ASP A 101 -6.00 -3.85 -5.21
CA ASP A 101 -7.41 -3.55 -5.54
C ASP A 101 -7.77 -2.09 -5.20
N ALA A 102 -7.02 -1.46 -4.31
CA ALA A 102 -7.26 -0.10 -3.84
C ALA A 102 -5.97 0.57 -3.37
N LEU A 103 -5.99 1.89 -3.31
CA LEU A 103 -4.87 2.72 -2.90
C LEU A 103 -5.18 3.45 -1.59
N LEU A 104 -4.16 3.59 -0.76
CA LEU A 104 -4.17 4.44 0.42
C LEU A 104 -3.19 5.59 0.20
N LEU A 105 -3.71 6.79 0.08
CA LEU A 105 -2.90 7.99 -0.12
C LEU A 105 -2.97 8.88 1.11
N ALA A 106 -1.84 9.03 1.78
CA ALA A 106 -1.67 10.05 2.81
C ALA A 106 -1.00 11.29 2.20
N PRO A 107 -1.46 12.50 2.53
CA PRO A 107 -0.84 13.74 2.05
C PRO A 107 0.44 14.00 2.85
N VAL A 108 1.53 13.34 2.45
CA VAL A 108 2.85 13.52 3.08
C VAL A 108 3.41 14.88 2.68
N SER A 109 3.76 15.69 3.67
CA SER A 109 4.38 16.97 3.41
C SER A 109 5.40 17.34 4.50
N TYR A 110 6.47 18.00 4.11
CA TYR A 110 7.42 18.61 5.06
C TYR A 110 6.95 20.01 5.48
N THR A 111 6.38 20.76 4.56
CA THR A 111 5.75 22.05 4.79
C THR A 111 4.22 21.92 4.75
N PRO A 112 3.46 22.73 5.50
CA PRO A 112 2.01 22.69 5.46
C PRO A 112 1.49 22.91 4.02
N LEU A 113 0.54 22.07 3.62
CA LEU A 113 -0.15 22.21 2.35
C LEU A 113 -1.40 23.07 2.52
N THR A 114 -1.72 23.89 1.52
CA THR A 114 -3.03 24.49 1.38
C THR A 114 -4.06 23.41 0.98
N GLN A 115 -5.35 23.73 1.15
CA GLN A 115 -6.43 22.83 0.70
C GLN A 115 -6.37 22.55 -0.81
N GLU A 116 -6.02 23.57 -1.60
CA GLU A 116 -5.89 23.46 -3.04
C GLU A 116 -4.73 22.57 -3.46
N GLU A 117 -3.57 22.73 -2.84
CA GLU A 117 -2.40 21.86 -3.07
C GLU A 117 -2.71 20.41 -2.70
N ALA A 118 -3.34 20.16 -1.57
CA ALA A 118 -3.77 18.83 -1.16
C ALA A 118 -4.76 18.23 -2.18
N TYR A 119 -5.75 19.01 -2.61
CA TYR A 119 -6.71 18.57 -3.64
C TYR A 119 -6.00 18.17 -4.94
N HIS A 120 -5.10 19.00 -5.45
CA HIS A 120 -4.37 18.69 -6.69
C HIS A 120 -3.50 17.45 -6.55
N HIS A 121 -2.87 17.24 -5.40
CA HIS A 121 -2.11 16.02 -5.12
C HIS A 121 -3.00 14.76 -5.19
N PHE A 122 -4.14 14.77 -4.49
CA PHE A 122 -5.09 13.65 -4.52
C PHE A 122 -5.68 13.43 -5.92
N ALA A 123 -6.06 14.50 -6.61
CA ALA A 123 -6.65 14.42 -7.95
C ALA A 123 -5.66 13.81 -8.96
N ALA A 124 -4.37 14.17 -8.90
CA ALA A 124 -3.35 13.62 -9.77
C ALA A 124 -3.16 12.11 -9.57
N VAL A 125 -3.16 11.65 -8.32
CA VAL A 125 -3.01 10.22 -8.01
C VAL A 125 -4.28 9.44 -8.37
N ALA A 126 -5.46 10.01 -8.10
CA ALA A 126 -6.74 9.36 -8.43
C ALA A 126 -6.98 9.25 -9.95
N GLY A 127 -6.36 10.11 -10.75
CA GLY A 127 -6.45 10.09 -12.22
C GLY A 127 -5.36 9.25 -12.90
N ALA A 128 -4.47 8.65 -12.15
CA ALA A 128 -3.36 7.87 -12.68
C ALA A 128 -3.80 6.47 -13.09
#